data_51ebea668f48dfb1ff8537f704b2738b
#
_entry.id   51ebea668f48dfb1ff8537f704b2738b
#
_cell.length_a   1.000
_cell.length_b   1.000
_cell.length_c   1.000
_cell.angle_alpha   90.00
_cell.angle_beta   90.00
_cell.angle_gamma   90.00
#
_symmetry.space_group_name_H-M   'P 1'
#
loop_
_entity.id
_entity.type
_entity.pdbx_description
1 polymer ?
#
loop_
_entity_poly.entity_id
_entity_poly.type
_entity_poly.pdbx_seq_one_letter_code
_entity_poly.pdbx_strand_id
1 'polypeptide(L)'
;MITIFTALYPEAKELIRALSLKKDMTQNHFQVFSDENNQIQIVITGASAIAAATAVAECSTRREPDSGDFLINYGSCAGRKNIPVGTVSLCNKLTQTVDGRTFYPDILYRHPFGEAELYSFPAVQDRESFQQFLNKDAGAGDRGKEILVDMEAAAIYQAGNYYYAPHQMLFLKVVTDHGTTQEPQSAWSGEHFSQIMDRAAEEVLTFIRQLLTMQEKNSRQESMQEAFKSQVEEQAKLWQEALHGSETMKAQIRQMILYHSLCEAKEASGKQTMSGWYREYEQAGRLPAKDKREGKRILEELRARVL
;
A
#
# COMPACT_ATOMS: atom_id res chain seq x y z
N MET A 1 6.91 -2.67 -1.27
CA MET A 1 7.79 -1.64 -0.63
C MET A 1 6.95 -0.51 -0.06
N ILE A 2 7.38 0.13 1.04
CA ILE A 2 6.79 1.37 1.55
C ILE A 2 7.75 2.52 1.23
N THR A 3 7.28 3.54 0.50
CA THR A 3 8.05 4.77 0.26
C THR A 3 7.44 5.93 1.03
N ILE A 4 8.20 6.51 1.95
CA ILE A 4 7.79 7.64 2.77
C ILE A 4 8.42 8.90 2.22
N PHE A 5 7.59 9.87 1.86
CA PHE A 5 8.01 11.21 1.43
C PHE A 5 7.81 12.21 2.56
N THR A 6 8.87 12.93 2.89
CA THR A 6 8.88 13.95 3.94
C THR A 6 9.62 15.18 3.46
N ALA A 7 9.19 16.38 3.88
CA ALA A 7 9.81 17.61 3.41
C ALA A 7 11.19 17.85 4.03
N LEU A 8 11.33 17.61 5.33
CA LEU A 8 12.51 17.98 6.09
C LEU A 8 13.12 16.77 6.81
N TYR A 9 14.45 16.72 6.85
CA TYR A 9 15.17 15.68 7.59
C TYR A 9 14.74 15.56 9.08
N PRO A 10 14.53 16.67 9.84
CA PRO A 10 14.06 16.57 11.22
C PRO A 10 12.70 15.88 11.38
N GLU A 11 11.83 15.88 10.36
CA GLU A 11 10.55 15.17 10.40
C GLU A 11 10.74 13.64 10.39
N ALA A 12 11.73 13.17 9.66
CA ALA A 12 11.98 11.75 9.45
C ALA A 12 13.08 11.16 10.35
N LYS A 13 13.84 11.99 11.06
CA LYS A 13 15.04 11.58 11.80
C LYS A 13 14.81 10.38 12.70
N GLU A 14 13.73 10.39 13.47
CA GLU A 14 13.42 9.31 14.42
C GLU A 14 12.95 8.05 13.67
N LEU A 15 12.18 8.18 12.57
CA LEU A 15 11.81 7.05 11.72
C LEU A 15 13.04 6.39 11.11
N ILE A 16 13.97 7.19 10.57
CA ILE A 16 15.24 6.70 10.00
C ILE A 16 16.03 5.90 11.03
N ARG A 17 16.15 6.45 12.25
CA ARG A 17 16.86 5.81 13.36
C ARG A 17 16.19 4.50 13.79
N ALA A 18 14.88 4.54 14.04
CA ALA A 18 14.14 3.40 14.59
C ALA A 18 13.94 2.25 13.60
N LEU A 19 13.96 2.55 12.30
CA LEU A 19 13.91 1.58 11.21
C LEU A 19 15.32 1.16 10.73
N SER A 20 16.39 1.70 11.34
CA SER A 20 17.79 1.43 11.00
C SER A 20 18.14 1.68 9.53
N LEU A 21 17.51 2.71 8.94
CA LEU A 21 17.70 3.01 7.52
C LEU A 21 19.08 3.65 7.28
N LYS A 22 19.69 3.28 6.16
CA LYS A 22 20.99 3.79 5.73
C LYS A 22 20.82 4.73 4.54
N LYS A 23 21.61 5.80 4.51
CA LYS A 23 21.59 6.74 3.38
C LYS A 23 22.08 6.04 2.11
N ASP A 24 21.27 6.12 1.05
CA ASP A 24 21.67 5.68 -0.27
C ASP A 24 22.60 6.73 -0.91
N MET A 25 23.84 6.35 -1.14
CA MET A 25 24.86 7.21 -1.72
C MET A 25 24.81 7.26 -3.25
N THR A 26 23.97 6.45 -3.89
CA THR A 26 23.80 6.42 -5.35
C THR A 26 22.77 7.43 -5.86
N GLN A 27 21.97 8.00 -4.95
CA GLN A 27 20.95 9.02 -5.27
C GLN A 27 21.58 10.40 -5.36
N ASN A 28 21.28 11.14 -6.44
CA ASN A 28 21.93 12.40 -6.73
C ASN A 28 21.06 13.65 -6.44
N HIS A 29 19.72 13.55 -6.51
CA HIS A 29 18.84 14.70 -6.39
C HIS A 29 18.21 14.83 -5.00
N PHE A 30 17.74 13.71 -4.44
CA PHE A 30 17.11 13.67 -3.12
C PHE A 30 17.92 12.82 -2.15
N GLN A 31 17.80 13.13 -0.86
CA GLN A 31 18.36 12.24 0.15
C GLN A 31 17.39 11.08 0.36
N VAL A 32 17.84 9.88 0.08
CA VAL A 32 17.09 8.64 0.26
C VAL A 32 17.74 7.80 1.34
N PHE A 33 16.93 7.25 2.23
CA PHE A 33 17.35 6.33 3.27
C PHE A 33 16.54 5.05 3.12
N SER A 34 17.19 3.89 3.03
CA SER A 34 16.54 2.60 2.84
C SER A 34 17.05 1.53 3.79
N ASP A 35 16.25 0.51 4.03
CA ASP A 35 16.67 -0.72 4.69
C ASP A 35 17.45 -1.64 3.74
N GLU A 36 18.13 -2.62 4.29
CA GLU A 36 18.96 -3.57 3.51
C GLU A 36 18.16 -4.44 2.53
N ASN A 37 16.87 -4.64 2.80
CA ASN A 37 15.98 -5.46 1.99
C ASN A 37 15.16 -4.66 0.98
N ASN A 38 15.30 -3.34 0.94
CA ASN A 38 14.49 -2.43 0.13
C ASN A 38 12.97 -2.59 0.35
N GLN A 39 12.57 -2.91 1.59
CA GLN A 39 11.16 -3.01 1.95
C GLN A 39 10.58 -1.65 2.31
N ILE A 40 11.42 -0.74 2.81
CA ILE A 40 11.04 0.61 3.19
C ILE A 40 12.14 1.60 2.78
N GLN A 41 11.71 2.76 2.30
CA GLN A 41 12.59 3.90 2.07
C GLN A 41 11.95 5.21 2.52
N ILE A 42 12.78 6.16 2.92
CA ILE A 42 12.38 7.53 3.25
C ILE A 42 13.11 8.48 2.31
N VAL A 43 12.35 9.38 1.69
CA VAL A 43 12.83 10.37 0.73
C VAL A 43 12.63 11.77 1.31
N ILE A 44 13.71 12.52 1.47
CA ILE A 44 13.66 13.94 1.89
C ILE A 44 13.49 14.78 0.65
N THR A 45 12.30 15.36 0.46
CA THR A 45 11.93 16.05 -0.78
C THR A 45 12.39 17.51 -0.83
N GLY A 46 12.57 18.14 0.34
CA GLY A 46 12.57 19.59 0.48
C GLY A 46 11.14 20.15 0.57
N ALA A 47 11.04 21.34 1.14
CA ALA A 47 9.74 22.01 1.36
C ALA A 47 9.31 22.72 0.06
N SER A 48 8.47 22.14 -0.73
CA SER A 48 7.64 22.77 -1.77
C SER A 48 6.83 21.71 -2.54
N ALA A 49 5.71 22.11 -3.09
CA ALA A 49 4.87 21.27 -3.96
C ALA A 49 5.66 20.74 -5.18
N ILE A 50 6.51 21.54 -5.80
CA ILE A 50 7.31 21.16 -6.97
C ILE A 50 8.36 20.10 -6.60
N ALA A 51 9.13 20.33 -5.53
CA ALA A 51 10.15 19.40 -5.09
C ALA A 51 9.53 18.06 -4.68
N ALA A 52 8.42 18.09 -3.95
CA ALA A 52 7.69 16.91 -3.52
C ALA A 52 7.16 16.10 -4.71
N ALA A 53 6.49 16.74 -5.68
CA ALA A 53 6.02 16.08 -6.90
C ALA A 53 7.17 15.48 -7.74
N THR A 54 8.30 16.21 -7.85
CA THR A 54 9.48 15.73 -8.57
C THR A 54 10.08 14.49 -7.90
N ALA A 55 10.17 14.48 -6.56
CA ALA A 55 10.66 13.33 -5.81
C ALA A 55 9.78 12.09 -6.01
N VAL A 56 8.46 12.25 -5.97
CA VAL A 56 7.52 11.15 -6.24
C VAL A 56 7.74 10.60 -7.66
N ALA A 57 7.79 11.47 -8.66
CA ALA A 57 7.98 11.06 -10.06
C ALA A 57 9.33 10.36 -10.27
N GLU A 58 10.41 10.90 -9.70
CA GLU A 58 11.75 10.29 -9.81
C GLU A 58 11.79 8.90 -9.16
N CYS A 59 11.32 8.76 -7.93
CA CYS A 59 11.35 7.49 -7.22
C CYS A 59 10.48 6.44 -7.92
N SER A 60 9.26 6.82 -8.35
CA SER A 60 8.32 5.89 -9.00
C SER A 60 8.75 5.48 -10.40
N THR A 61 9.54 6.32 -11.11
CA THR A 61 10.10 5.96 -12.43
C THR A 61 11.31 5.04 -12.30
N ARG A 62 12.09 5.17 -11.25
CA ARG A 62 13.25 4.28 -10.99
C ARG A 62 12.83 2.86 -10.65
N ARG A 63 11.77 2.74 -9.88
CA ARG A 63 11.10 1.48 -9.57
C ARG A 63 9.60 1.70 -9.65
N GLU A 64 8.97 1.12 -10.68
CA GLU A 64 7.52 1.14 -10.84
C GLU A 64 6.86 0.42 -9.65
N PRO A 65 5.91 1.06 -8.97
CA PRO A 65 5.24 0.45 -7.82
C PRO A 65 4.34 -0.72 -8.20
N ASP A 66 4.32 -1.72 -7.35
CA ASP A 66 3.40 -2.86 -7.43
C ASP A 66 2.09 -2.60 -6.68
N SER A 67 1.08 -3.44 -6.89
CA SER A 67 -0.23 -3.35 -6.22
C SER A 67 -0.16 -3.45 -4.68
N GLY A 68 0.91 -4.05 -4.14
CA GLY A 68 1.17 -4.15 -2.71
C GLY A 68 2.02 -3.01 -2.13
N ASP A 69 2.49 -2.06 -2.95
CA ASP A 69 3.34 -0.98 -2.49
C ASP A 69 2.53 0.18 -1.90
N PHE A 70 3.15 0.95 -1.01
CA PHE A 70 2.55 2.13 -0.40
C PHE A 70 3.41 3.37 -0.60
N LEU A 71 2.74 4.47 -0.89
CA LEU A 71 3.26 5.83 -0.78
C LEU A 71 2.72 6.45 0.51
N ILE A 72 3.59 6.90 1.39
CA ILE A 72 3.22 7.63 2.60
C ILE A 72 3.80 9.02 2.54
N ASN A 73 2.96 10.04 2.61
CA ASN A 73 3.44 11.39 2.93
C ASN A 73 3.38 11.56 4.46
N TYR A 74 4.53 11.74 5.07
CA TYR A 74 4.67 12.01 6.50
C TYR A 74 5.34 13.36 6.71
N GLY A 75 4.78 14.20 7.55
CA GLY A 75 5.38 15.50 7.82
C GLY A 75 4.56 16.38 8.74
N SER A 76 5.12 17.54 9.04
CA SER A 76 4.51 18.58 9.87
C SER A 76 3.36 19.28 9.14
N CYS A 77 2.45 19.84 9.92
CA CYS A 77 1.37 20.70 9.44
C CYS A 77 0.97 21.71 10.50
N ALA A 78 0.32 22.80 10.06
CA ALA A 78 -0.43 23.66 10.96
C ALA A 78 -1.85 23.10 11.15
N GLY A 79 -2.37 23.13 12.38
CA GLY A 79 -3.72 22.68 12.73
C GLY A 79 -4.57 23.80 13.29
N ARG A 80 -5.91 23.60 13.33
CA ARG A 80 -6.78 24.49 14.12
C ARG A 80 -6.37 24.48 15.59
N LYS A 81 -6.62 25.58 16.33
CA LYS A 81 -6.27 25.73 17.74
C LYS A 81 -6.85 24.67 18.69
N ASN A 82 -7.95 24.05 18.31
CA ASN A 82 -8.56 22.96 19.07
C ASN A 82 -7.88 21.61 18.90
N ILE A 83 -6.95 21.50 17.94
CA ILE A 83 -6.17 20.27 17.72
C ILE A 83 -4.83 20.43 18.47
N PRO A 84 -4.52 19.60 19.46
CA PRO A 84 -3.27 19.73 20.20
C PRO A 84 -2.02 19.58 19.33
N VAL A 85 -0.96 20.33 19.63
CA VAL A 85 0.37 20.12 19.06
C VAL A 85 0.86 18.70 19.41
N GLY A 86 1.43 17.99 18.42
CA GLY A 86 1.84 16.61 18.53
C GLY A 86 0.77 15.60 18.10
N THR A 87 -0.46 16.05 17.81
CA THR A 87 -1.50 15.15 17.28
C THR A 87 -1.11 14.65 15.91
N VAL A 88 -1.20 13.33 15.71
CA VAL A 88 -1.05 12.68 14.40
C VAL A 88 -2.42 12.45 13.79
N SER A 89 -2.63 12.88 12.57
CA SER A 89 -3.88 12.67 11.84
C SER A 89 -3.61 12.00 10.48
N LEU A 90 -4.52 11.13 10.06
CA LEU A 90 -4.55 10.56 8.71
C LEU A 90 -5.52 11.39 7.86
N CYS A 91 -5.02 11.95 6.75
CA CYS A 91 -5.83 12.85 5.93
C CYS A 91 -6.66 12.06 4.92
N ASN A 92 -7.98 12.19 4.99
CA ASN A 92 -8.95 11.54 4.10
C ASN A 92 -9.42 12.42 2.95
N LYS A 93 -9.06 13.72 2.97
CA LYS A 93 -9.37 14.69 1.93
C LYS A 93 -8.21 15.69 1.82
N LEU A 94 -7.73 15.90 0.61
CA LEU A 94 -6.64 16.81 0.29
C LEU A 94 -7.14 17.86 -0.68
N THR A 95 -6.97 19.13 -0.38
CA THR A 95 -7.38 20.22 -1.28
C THR A 95 -6.18 21.09 -1.63
N GLN A 96 -5.91 21.23 -2.91
CA GLN A 96 -4.93 22.21 -3.40
C GLN A 96 -5.57 23.60 -3.46
N THR A 97 -5.05 24.54 -2.71
CA THR A 97 -5.71 25.85 -2.56
C THR A 97 -5.55 26.77 -3.77
N VAL A 98 -4.56 26.53 -4.63
CA VAL A 98 -4.28 27.36 -5.82
C VAL A 98 -5.40 27.23 -6.86
N ASP A 99 -5.91 26.03 -7.09
CA ASP A 99 -6.90 25.74 -8.14
C ASP A 99 -8.18 25.08 -7.61
N GLY A 100 -8.27 24.82 -6.30
CA GLY A 100 -9.42 24.23 -5.64
C GLY A 100 -9.62 22.74 -5.89
N ARG A 101 -8.67 22.05 -6.55
CA ARG A 101 -8.77 20.60 -6.76
C ARG A 101 -8.74 19.86 -5.45
N THR A 102 -9.61 18.87 -5.35
CA THR A 102 -9.75 18.04 -4.17
C THR A 102 -9.54 16.57 -4.51
N PHE A 103 -8.82 15.86 -3.65
CA PHE A 103 -8.46 14.47 -3.79
C PHE A 103 -8.86 13.69 -2.55
N TYR A 104 -9.18 12.41 -2.73
CA TYR A 104 -9.66 11.54 -1.68
C TYR A 104 -8.82 10.25 -1.68
N PRO A 105 -7.84 10.14 -0.77
CA PRO A 105 -7.18 8.85 -0.52
C PRO A 105 -8.20 7.84 0.02
N ASP A 106 -8.13 6.59 -0.46
CA ASP A 106 -9.00 5.51 0.01
C ASP A 106 -8.39 4.86 1.26
N ILE A 107 -8.95 5.11 2.43
CA ILE A 107 -8.48 4.52 3.69
C ILE A 107 -9.13 3.15 3.87
N LEU A 108 -8.43 2.09 3.47
CA LEU A 108 -8.92 0.70 3.53
C LEU A 108 -8.31 -0.09 4.70
N TYR A 109 -7.60 0.54 5.58
CA TYR A 109 -6.86 -0.09 6.69
C TYR A 109 -7.38 0.40 8.04
N ARG A 110 -7.25 -0.44 9.06
CA ARG A 110 -7.44 0.00 10.45
C ARG A 110 -6.22 0.79 10.89
N HIS A 111 -6.45 1.96 11.44
CA HIS A 111 -5.42 2.85 11.96
C HIS A 111 -5.84 3.48 13.30
N PRO A 112 -4.91 3.92 14.13
CA PRO A 112 -5.20 4.52 15.44
C PRO A 112 -5.50 6.02 15.37
N PHE A 113 -5.22 6.68 14.23
CA PHE A 113 -5.22 8.13 14.08
C PHE A 113 -6.62 8.70 13.93
N GLY A 114 -6.85 9.95 14.35
CA GLY A 114 -7.97 10.77 13.92
C GLY A 114 -7.90 11.06 12.41
N GLU A 115 -9.05 11.29 11.78
CA GLU A 115 -9.11 11.66 10.36
C GLU A 115 -9.28 13.18 10.21
N ALA A 116 -8.61 13.76 9.21
CA ALA A 116 -8.60 15.20 8.98
C ALA A 116 -8.71 15.59 7.50
N GLU A 117 -9.24 16.78 7.23
CA GLU A 117 -9.14 17.44 5.92
C GLU A 117 -7.87 18.29 5.87
N LEU A 118 -7.09 18.15 4.80
CA LEU A 118 -5.82 18.86 4.61
C LEU A 118 -5.90 19.79 3.41
N TYR A 119 -5.41 21.00 3.60
CA TYR A 119 -5.32 22.02 2.57
C TYR A 119 -3.86 22.36 2.28
N SER A 120 -3.40 22.12 1.05
CA SER A 120 -2.02 22.43 0.65
C SER A 120 -1.92 23.81 0.03
N PHE A 121 -1.12 24.66 0.66
CA PHE A 121 -0.85 26.03 0.23
C PHE A 121 0.50 26.12 -0.52
N PRO A 122 0.66 27.10 -1.42
CA PRO A 122 1.91 27.28 -2.15
C PRO A 122 3.05 27.88 -1.30
N ALA A 123 2.72 28.45 -0.13
CA ALA A 123 3.65 29.07 0.79
C ALA A 123 3.14 28.99 2.23
N VAL A 124 4.05 29.21 3.19
CA VAL A 124 3.73 29.31 4.61
C VAL A 124 2.66 30.38 4.82
N GLN A 125 1.62 30.04 5.58
CA GLN A 125 0.53 30.94 5.90
C GLN A 125 0.83 31.66 7.23
N ASP A 126 0.73 33.00 7.21
CA ASP A 126 0.73 33.76 8.46
C ASP A 126 -0.58 33.54 9.24
N ARG A 127 -0.58 33.96 10.50
CA ARG A 127 -1.72 33.74 11.41
C ARG A 127 -3.01 34.36 10.88
N GLU A 128 -2.93 35.57 10.31
CA GLU A 128 -4.10 36.27 9.85
C GLU A 128 -4.71 35.61 8.62
N SER A 129 -3.90 35.29 7.63
CA SER A 129 -4.29 34.55 6.43
C SER A 129 -4.87 33.17 6.78
N PHE A 130 -4.24 32.46 7.71
CA PHE A 130 -4.74 31.16 8.15
C PHE A 130 -6.08 31.26 8.88
N GLN A 131 -6.25 32.26 9.76
CA GLN A 131 -7.54 32.48 10.45
C GLN A 131 -8.64 32.93 9.48
N GLN A 132 -8.31 33.78 8.49
CA GLN A 132 -9.26 34.19 7.46
C GLN A 132 -9.72 32.98 6.62
N PHE A 133 -8.78 32.13 6.25
CA PHE A 133 -9.08 30.87 5.56
C PHE A 133 -10.02 29.99 6.39
N LEU A 134 -9.69 29.74 7.66
CA LEU A 134 -10.53 28.91 8.56
C LEU A 134 -11.94 29.48 8.74
N ASN A 135 -12.10 30.81 8.72
CA ASN A 135 -13.39 31.47 8.88
C ASN A 135 -14.23 31.48 7.60
N LYS A 136 -13.58 31.52 6.43
CA LYS A 136 -14.22 31.67 5.13
C LYS A 136 -14.59 30.32 4.51
N ASP A 137 -13.66 29.38 4.49
CA ASP A 137 -13.80 28.12 3.78
C ASP A 137 -14.31 26.97 4.66
N ALA A 138 -14.12 27.09 5.97
CA ALA A 138 -14.76 26.23 6.94
C ALA A 138 -16.13 26.81 7.36
N GLY A 139 -17.07 26.86 6.41
CA GLY A 139 -18.39 27.42 6.62
C GLY A 139 -19.13 26.83 7.84
N ALA A 140 -20.28 27.42 8.19
CA ALA A 140 -21.07 27.12 9.41
C ALA A 140 -21.44 25.63 9.60
N GLY A 141 -21.26 24.78 8.57
CA GLY A 141 -21.45 23.32 8.62
C GLY A 141 -20.23 22.51 9.07
N ASP A 142 -19.03 23.11 9.11
CA ASP A 142 -17.76 22.41 9.33
C ASP A 142 -17.17 22.55 10.74
N ARG A 143 -17.99 22.98 11.72
CA ARG A 143 -17.53 23.27 13.09
C ARG A 143 -16.93 22.08 13.84
N GLY A 144 -17.07 20.87 13.34
CA GLY A 144 -16.55 19.64 13.96
C GLY A 144 -15.42 18.97 13.21
N LYS A 145 -15.04 19.45 12.01
CA LYS A 145 -13.99 18.82 11.23
C LYS A 145 -12.60 19.28 11.66
N GLU A 146 -11.69 18.32 11.71
CA GLU A 146 -10.26 18.60 11.88
C GLU A 146 -9.70 19.13 10.56
N ILE A 147 -9.20 20.36 10.57
CA ILE A 147 -8.60 21.00 9.39
C ILE A 147 -7.14 21.24 9.66
N LEU A 148 -6.34 20.74 8.72
CA LEU A 148 -4.88 20.86 8.70
C LEU A 148 -4.43 21.63 7.46
N VAL A 149 -3.22 22.19 7.53
CA VAL A 149 -2.61 22.94 6.43
C VAL A 149 -1.15 22.53 6.27
N ASP A 150 -0.76 22.26 5.03
CA ASP A 150 0.62 21.99 4.63
C ASP A 150 0.99 22.66 3.30
N MET A 151 2.10 22.24 2.68
CA MET A 151 2.58 22.77 1.40
C MET A 151 2.80 21.69 0.33
N GLU A 152 2.69 20.39 0.63
CA GLU A 152 3.17 19.32 -0.23
C GLU A 152 2.12 18.24 -0.57
N ALA A 153 1.21 17.91 0.33
CA ALA A 153 0.40 16.71 0.25
C ALA A 153 -0.44 16.61 -1.04
N ALA A 154 -1.09 17.69 -1.45
CA ALA A 154 -1.88 17.68 -2.68
C ALA A 154 -1.01 17.45 -3.93
N ALA A 155 0.21 17.98 -3.95
CA ALA A 155 1.16 17.76 -5.03
C ALA A 155 1.70 16.33 -5.05
N ILE A 156 1.98 15.75 -3.87
CA ILE A 156 2.36 14.34 -3.73
C ILE A 156 1.24 13.44 -4.22
N TYR A 157 -0.03 13.71 -3.86
CA TYR A 157 -1.16 12.93 -4.36
C TYR A 157 -1.27 13.01 -5.88
N GLN A 158 -1.19 14.22 -6.46
CA GLN A 158 -1.29 14.42 -7.90
C GLN A 158 -0.20 13.67 -8.66
N ALA A 159 1.04 13.75 -8.20
CA ALA A 159 2.16 13.02 -8.79
C ALA A 159 2.03 11.50 -8.57
N GLY A 160 1.64 11.09 -7.37
CA GLY A 160 1.46 9.69 -7.00
C GLY A 160 0.36 8.99 -7.79
N ASN A 161 -0.72 9.69 -8.14
CA ASN A 161 -1.86 9.14 -8.88
C ASN A 161 -1.52 8.66 -10.30
N TYR A 162 -0.33 8.97 -10.82
CA TYR A 162 0.18 8.39 -12.07
C TYR A 162 0.76 6.99 -11.89
N TYR A 163 1.08 6.59 -10.65
CA TYR A 163 1.83 5.37 -10.33
C TYR A 163 1.13 4.48 -9.31
N TYR A 164 0.33 5.05 -8.42
CA TYR A 164 -0.33 4.38 -7.29
C TYR A 164 -1.84 4.52 -7.39
N ALA A 165 -2.56 3.50 -6.98
CA ALA A 165 -4.00 3.61 -6.76
C ALA A 165 -4.30 4.42 -5.48
N PRO A 166 -5.50 5.05 -5.37
CA PRO A 166 -5.84 5.87 -4.21
C PRO A 166 -5.67 5.19 -2.85
N HIS A 167 -5.92 3.88 -2.76
CA HIS A 167 -5.76 3.09 -1.53
C HIS A 167 -4.30 2.78 -1.16
N GLN A 168 -3.36 3.03 -2.04
CA GLN A 168 -1.93 2.86 -1.80
C GLN A 168 -1.28 4.13 -1.27
N MET A 169 -2.00 5.26 -1.23
CA MET A 169 -1.49 6.56 -0.83
C MET A 169 -2.05 7.00 0.52
N LEU A 170 -1.16 7.22 1.49
CA LEU A 170 -1.49 7.63 2.85
C LEU A 170 -0.83 8.97 3.18
N PHE A 171 -1.57 9.83 3.89
CA PHE A 171 -1.12 11.17 4.24
C PHE A 171 -1.22 11.35 5.75
N LEU A 172 -0.10 11.15 6.43
CA LEU A 172 0.05 11.27 7.88
C LEU A 172 0.67 12.61 8.24
N LYS A 173 -0.05 13.42 8.98
CA LYS A 173 0.38 14.75 9.36
C LYS A 173 0.44 14.92 10.88
N VAL A 174 1.49 15.59 11.33
CA VAL A 174 1.72 15.93 12.74
C VAL A 174 1.48 17.42 12.91
N VAL A 175 0.57 17.78 13.80
CA VAL A 175 0.32 19.19 14.12
C VAL A 175 1.52 19.74 14.89
N THR A 176 2.25 20.66 14.31
CA THR A 176 3.42 21.30 14.94
C THR A 176 3.13 22.72 15.41
N ASP A 177 2.12 23.35 14.85
CA ASP A 177 1.74 24.71 15.15
C ASP A 177 0.30 25.04 14.75
N HIS A 178 -0.11 26.27 14.94
CA HIS A 178 -1.44 26.78 14.62
C HIS A 178 -1.41 27.98 13.64
N GLY A 179 -0.45 27.96 12.72
CA GLY A 179 -0.30 29.03 11.72
C GLY A 179 0.17 30.35 12.33
N THR A 180 1.02 30.33 13.33
CA THR A 180 1.43 31.54 14.04
C THR A 180 2.88 31.88 13.78
N THR A 181 3.12 32.93 13.01
CA THR A 181 4.46 33.56 12.88
C THR A 181 4.84 34.39 14.12
N GLN A 182 3.97 34.54 15.10
CA GLN A 182 4.14 35.37 16.31
C GLN A 182 4.34 34.59 17.59
N GLU A 183 4.49 33.27 17.55
CA GLU A 183 4.98 32.54 18.71
C GLU A 183 6.44 32.91 18.94
N PRO A 184 6.89 33.03 20.21
CA PRO A 184 8.27 33.40 20.50
C PRO A 184 9.23 32.53 19.69
N GLN A 185 10.34 33.10 19.19
CA GLN A 185 11.37 32.36 18.45
C GLN A 185 11.84 31.06 19.17
N SER A 186 11.65 30.99 20.49
CA SER A 186 11.89 29.78 21.31
C SER A 186 10.93 28.64 21.03
N ALA A 187 9.71 28.89 20.56
CA ALA A 187 8.75 27.83 20.19
C ALA A 187 9.11 27.17 18.86
N TRP A 188 9.88 27.84 18.02
CA TRP A 188 10.39 27.37 16.73
C TRP A 188 11.87 26.98 16.79
N SER A 189 12.43 26.72 17.97
CA SER A 189 13.76 26.14 18.00
C SER A 189 13.72 24.78 17.30
N GLY A 190 14.71 24.51 16.44
CA GLY A 190 14.79 23.23 15.73
C GLY A 190 14.76 22.03 16.68
N GLU A 191 15.15 22.22 17.93
CA GLU A 191 15.07 21.23 19.00
C GLU A 191 13.62 20.94 19.42
N HIS A 192 12.79 21.97 19.63
CA HIS A 192 11.38 21.79 20.00
C HIS A 192 10.60 21.10 18.89
N PHE A 193 10.80 21.53 17.64
CA PHE A 193 10.22 20.88 16.46
C PHE A 193 10.60 19.40 16.39
N SER A 194 11.90 19.09 16.54
CA SER A 194 12.38 17.70 16.55
C SER A 194 11.73 16.88 17.66
N GLN A 195 11.57 17.44 18.87
CA GLN A 195 10.93 16.73 19.98
C GLN A 195 9.46 16.39 19.72
N ILE A 196 8.71 17.28 19.03
CA ILE A 196 7.33 17.00 18.63
C ILE A 196 7.30 15.85 17.63
N MET A 197 8.14 15.92 16.60
CA MET A 197 8.20 14.89 15.55
C MET A 197 8.69 13.54 16.10
N ASP A 198 9.68 13.56 17.01
CA ASP A 198 10.23 12.35 17.63
C ASP A 198 9.16 11.61 18.46
N ARG A 199 8.31 12.34 19.20
CA ARG A 199 7.19 11.75 19.96
C ARG A 199 6.12 11.18 19.04
N ALA A 200 5.75 11.91 17.99
CA ALA A 200 4.76 11.47 17.01
C ALA A 200 5.23 10.22 16.24
N ALA A 201 6.53 10.10 16.01
CA ALA A 201 7.12 8.99 15.26
C ALA A 201 6.84 7.62 15.92
N GLU A 202 6.68 7.52 17.23
CA GLU A 202 6.44 6.26 17.94
C GLU A 202 5.14 5.59 17.53
N GLU A 203 4.05 6.37 17.44
CA GLU A 203 2.74 5.90 16.97
C GLU A 203 2.77 5.55 15.49
N VAL A 204 3.40 6.39 14.67
CA VAL A 204 3.56 6.18 13.24
C VAL A 204 4.40 4.94 12.94
N LEU A 205 5.47 4.69 13.67
CA LEU A 205 6.29 3.47 13.55
C LEU A 205 5.48 2.20 13.80
N THR A 206 4.61 2.22 14.80
CA THR A 206 3.73 1.09 15.09
C THR A 206 2.82 0.79 13.89
N PHE A 207 2.24 1.81 13.29
CA PHE A 207 1.40 1.67 12.10
C PHE A 207 2.21 1.22 10.87
N ILE A 208 3.39 1.77 10.61
CA ILE A 208 4.27 1.34 9.51
C ILE A 208 4.61 -0.15 9.64
N ARG A 209 4.92 -0.64 10.85
CA ARG A 209 5.19 -2.08 11.08
C ARG A 209 3.97 -2.96 10.82
N GLN A 210 2.76 -2.47 11.09
CA GLN A 210 1.53 -3.17 10.73
C GLN A 210 1.36 -3.26 9.21
N LEU A 211 1.63 -2.19 8.47
CA LEU A 211 1.59 -2.18 7.00
C LEU A 211 2.62 -3.16 6.41
N LEU A 212 3.86 -3.16 6.91
CA LEU A 212 4.90 -4.13 6.48
C LEU A 212 4.45 -5.57 6.71
N THR A 213 3.88 -5.87 7.88
CA THR A 213 3.36 -7.21 8.18
C THR A 213 2.21 -7.59 7.23
N MET A 214 1.37 -6.64 6.86
CA MET A 214 0.28 -6.86 5.92
C MET A 214 0.82 -7.14 4.50
N GLN A 215 1.80 -6.38 4.04
CA GLN A 215 2.48 -6.62 2.76
C GLN A 215 3.09 -8.03 2.69
N GLU A 216 3.80 -8.45 3.73
CA GLU A 216 4.39 -9.80 3.78
C GLU A 216 3.33 -10.91 3.69
N LYS A 217 2.20 -10.75 4.38
CA LYS A 217 1.09 -11.71 4.32
C LYS A 217 0.47 -11.77 2.93
N ASN A 218 0.22 -10.62 2.31
CA ASN A 218 -0.35 -10.54 0.97
C ASN A 218 0.59 -11.16 -0.06
N SER A 219 1.87 -10.84 -0.02
CA SER A 219 2.88 -11.41 -0.93
C SER A 219 3.00 -12.93 -0.80
N ARG A 220 2.96 -13.46 0.44
CA ARG A 220 2.94 -14.92 0.67
C ARG A 220 1.67 -15.55 0.11
N GLN A 221 0.52 -14.90 0.29
CA GLN A 221 -0.76 -15.41 -0.22
C GLN A 221 -0.79 -15.40 -1.75
N GLU A 222 -0.30 -14.35 -2.40
CA GLU A 222 -0.15 -14.27 -3.85
C GLU A 222 0.78 -15.35 -4.39
N SER A 223 1.95 -15.51 -3.78
CA SER A 223 2.91 -16.57 -4.16
C SER A 223 2.31 -17.97 -4.01
N MET A 224 1.53 -18.23 -2.96
CA MET A 224 0.81 -19.50 -2.77
C MET A 224 -0.26 -19.71 -3.85
N GLN A 225 -0.99 -18.66 -4.22
CA GLN A 225 -2.01 -18.72 -5.27
C GLN A 225 -1.37 -18.99 -6.65
N GLU A 226 -0.25 -18.34 -6.96
CA GLU A 226 0.47 -18.58 -8.21
C GLU A 226 1.05 -19.99 -8.27
N ALA A 227 1.66 -20.47 -7.21
CA ALA A 227 2.16 -21.85 -7.11
C ALA A 227 1.01 -22.85 -7.30
N PHE A 228 -0.14 -22.61 -6.67
CA PHE A 228 -1.32 -23.45 -6.85
C PHE A 228 -1.85 -23.43 -8.29
N LYS A 229 -1.96 -22.25 -8.92
CA LYS A 229 -2.37 -22.13 -10.33
C LYS A 229 -1.41 -22.89 -11.25
N SER A 230 -0.11 -22.78 -11.03
CA SER A 230 0.92 -23.50 -11.80
C SER A 230 0.77 -25.01 -11.63
N GLN A 231 0.57 -25.49 -10.42
CA GLN A 231 0.36 -26.91 -10.13
C GLN A 231 -0.91 -27.45 -10.80
N VAL A 232 -2.00 -26.70 -10.78
CA VAL A 232 -3.25 -27.05 -11.47
C VAL A 232 -3.04 -27.17 -12.98
N GLU A 233 -2.31 -26.23 -13.57
CA GLU A 233 -2.04 -26.22 -15.01
C GLU A 233 -1.13 -27.38 -15.43
N GLU A 234 -0.09 -27.68 -14.64
CA GLU A 234 0.78 -28.82 -14.86
C GLU A 234 0.03 -30.16 -14.77
N GLN A 235 -0.79 -30.34 -13.76
CA GLN A 235 -1.64 -31.53 -13.63
C GLN A 235 -2.64 -31.65 -14.78
N ALA A 236 -3.28 -30.55 -15.18
CA ALA A 236 -4.21 -30.56 -16.29
C ALA A 236 -3.53 -30.96 -17.62
N LYS A 237 -2.31 -30.48 -17.85
CA LYS A 237 -1.48 -30.84 -18.98
C LYS A 237 -1.09 -32.32 -18.96
N LEU A 238 -0.65 -32.84 -17.83
CA LEU A 238 -0.31 -34.26 -17.64
C LEU A 238 -1.48 -35.17 -18.00
N TRP A 239 -2.66 -34.87 -17.48
CA TRP A 239 -3.86 -35.59 -17.84
C TRP A 239 -4.25 -35.45 -19.30
N GLN A 240 -4.15 -34.27 -19.89
CA GLN A 240 -4.41 -34.01 -21.31
C GLN A 240 -3.55 -34.93 -22.20
N GLU A 241 -2.25 -34.95 -21.94
CA GLU A 241 -1.30 -35.78 -22.68
C GLU A 241 -1.63 -37.28 -22.55
N ALA A 242 -1.86 -37.76 -21.31
CA ALA A 242 -2.16 -39.13 -21.04
C ALA A 242 -3.50 -39.63 -21.64
N LEU A 243 -4.46 -38.73 -21.82
CA LEU A 243 -5.77 -39.02 -22.39
C LEU A 243 -5.87 -38.74 -23.89
N HIS A 244 -4.80 -38.33 -24.57
CA HIS A 244 -4.83 -37.81 -25.94
C HIS A 244 -5.88 -36.70 -26.11
N GLY A 245 -6.02 -35.86 -25.08
CA GLY A 245 -7.07 -34.86 -24.92
C GLY A 245 -6.94 -33.65 -25.80
N SER A 246 -8.09 -33.04 -26.10
CA SER A 246 -8.14 -31.70 -26.72
C SER A 246 -7.98 -30.61 -25.68
N GLU A 247 -7.79 -29.35 -26.12
CA GLU A 247 -7.79 -28.17 -25.24
C GLU A 247 -9.09 -28.05 -24.42
N THR A 248 -10.23 -28.44 -25.01
CA THR A 248 -11.51 -28.49 -24.28
C THR A 248 -11.49 -29.53 -23.15
N MET A 249 -10.89 -30.70 -23.37
CA MET A 249 -10.72 -31.70 -22.31
C MET A 249 -9.78 -31.20 -21.22
N LYS A 250 -8.68 -30.54 -21.57
CA LYS A 250 -7.76 -29.90 -20.62
C LYS A 250 -8.50 -28.89 -19.74
N ALA A 251 -9.32 -28.04 -20.34
CA ALA A 251 -10.12 -27.05 -19.60
C ALA A 251 -11.09 -27.71 -18.61
N GLN A 252 -11.74 -28.82 -19.01
CA GLN A 252 -12.61 -29.59 -18.12
C GLN A 252 -11.84 -30.23 -16.97
N ILE A 253 -10.68 -30.81 -17.23
CA ILE A 253 -9.81 -31.41 -16.21
C ILE A 253 -9.35 -30.33 -15.23
N ARG A 254 -8.93 -29.16 -15.73
CA ARG A 254 -8.57 -28.01 -14.88
C ARG A 254 -9.70 -27.60 -13.95
N GLN A 255 -10.94 -27.53 -14.44
CA GLN A 255 -12.11 -27.24 -13.60
C GLN A 255 -12.34 -28.32 -12.53
N MET A 256 -12.18 -29.60 -12.89
CA MET A 256 -12.32 -30.71 -11.94
C MET A 256 -11.25 -30.65 -10.84
N ILE A 257 -9.98 -30.34 -11.19
CA ILE A 257 -8.91 -30.18 -10.20
C ILE A 257 -9.25 -29.03 -9.23
N LEU A 258 -9.67 -27.87 -9.74
CA LEU A 258 -10.05 -26.72 -8.92
C LEU A 258 -11.22 -27.04 -8.00
N TYR A 259 -12.26 -27.66 -8.52
CA TYR A 259 -13.44 -28.04 -7.71
C TYR A 259 -13.06 -29.03 -6.61
N HIS A 260 -12.30 -30.06 -6.94
CA HIS A 260 -11.85 -31.07 -5.97
C HIS A 260 -11.01 -30.45 -4.85
N SER A 261 -10.09 -29.55 -5.18
CA SER A 261 -9.26 -28.84 -4.19
C SER A 261 -10.10 -27.96 -3.24
N LEU A 262 -11.19 -27.36 -3.73
CA LEU A 262 -12.12 -26.60 -2.89
C LEU A 262 -12.93 -27.48 -1.94
N CYS A 263 -13.27 -28.72 -2.39
CA CYS A 263 -13.99 -29.70 -1.56
C CYS A 263 -13.06 -30.27 -0.47
N GLU A 264 -11.81 -30.58 -0.80
CA GLU A 264 -10.82 -31.07 0.17
C GLU A 264 -10.55 -30.05 1.29
N ALA A 265 -10.52 -28.75 0.96
CA ALA A 265 -10.33 -27.67 1.94
C ALA A 265 -11.49 -27.58 2.96
N LYS A 266 -12.67 -28.10 2.63
CA LYS A 266 -13.86 -28.08 3.50
C LYS A 266 -14.04 -29.36 4.32
N GLU A 267 -13.61 -30.51 3.80
CA GLU A 267 -13.74 -31.80 4.44
C GLU A 267 -12.34 -32.29 4.87
N ALA A 268 -12.06 -32.30 6.15
CA ALA A 268 -10.80 -32.80 6.74
C ALA A 268 -10.65 -34.35 6.62
N SER A 269 -11.07 -34.95 5.55
CA SER A 269 -11.05 -36.41 5.37
C SER A 269 -10.34 -36.80 4.09
N GLY A 270 -9.34 -37.67 4.20
CA GLY A 270 -8.50 -38.33 3.25
C GLY A 270 -9.09 -38.83 1.94
N LYS A 271 -9.80 -37.98 1.19
CA LYS A 271 -10.21 -38.25 -0.18
C LYS A 271 -8.98 -38.27 -1.08
N GLN A 272 -8.98 -39.25 -1.98
CA GLN A 272 -7.88 -39.45 -2.93
C GLN A 272 -7.78 -38.25 -3.88
N THR A 273 -6.59 -37.67 -4.02
CA THR A 273 -6.34 -36.52 -4.89
C THR A 273 -6.40 -36.87 -6.37
N MET A 274 -6.54 -35.86 -7.24
CA MET A 274 -6.42 -36.02 -8.70
C MET A 274 -5.11 -36.69 -9.11
N SER A 275 -3.99 -36.37 -8.42
CA SER A 275 -2.72 -37.05 -8.61
C SER A 275 -2.73 -38.50 -8.13
N GLY A 276 -3.50 -38.80 -7.09
CA GLY A 276 -3.72 -40.17 -6.62
C GLY A 276 -4.48 -41.02 -7.65
N TRP A 277 -5.52 -40.46 -8.23
CA TRP A 277 -6.27 -41.14 -9.31
C TRP A 277 -5.41 -41.33 -10.56
N TYR A 278 -4.55 -40.35 -10.93
CA TYR A 278 -3.62 -40.51 -12.03
C TYR A 278 -2.75 -41.78 -11.85
N ARG A 279 -2.15 -41.96 -10.66
CA ARG A 279 -1.34 -43.14 -10.33
C ARG A 279 -2.13 -44.41 -10.34
N GLU A 280 -3.38 -44.39 -9.85
CA GLU A 280 -4.30 -45.57 -9.89
C GLU A 280 -4.55 -46.03 -11.33
N TYR A 281 -4.89 -45.09 -12.23
CA TYR A 281 -5.13 -45.42 -13.64
C TYR A 281 -3.83 -45.88 -14.36
N GLU A 282 -2.70 -45.29 -14.03
CA GLU A 282 -1.38 -45.66 -14.55
C GLU A 282 -1.01 -47.11 -14.11
N GLN A 283 -1.12 -47.40 -12.81
CA GLN A 283 -0.85 -48.75 -12.26
C GLN A 283 -1.81 -49.80 -12.79
N ALA A 284 -3.04 -49.44 -13.11
CA ALA A 284 -3.99 -50.30 -13.76
C ALA A 284 -3.73 -50.51 -15.28
N GLY A 285 -2.67 -49.92 -15.81
CA GLY A 285 -2.33 -50.00 -17.24
C GLY A 285 -3.30 -49.27 -18.17
N ARG A 286 -4.09 -48.34 -17.63
CA ARG A 286 -5.12 -47.57 -18.37
C ARG A 286 -4.61 -46.21 -18.85
N LEU A 287 -3.45 -45.76 -18.36
CA LEU A 287 -2.73 -44.57 -18.82
C LEU A 287 -1.34 -44.98 -19.34
N PRO A 288 -0.88 -44.35 -20.47
CA PRO A 288 -1.67 -43.49 -21.35
C PRO A 288 -2.84 -44.23 -22.03
N ALA A 289 -3.93 -43.52 -22.31
CA ALA A 289 -5.08 -44.09 -23.05
C ALA A 289 -4.61 -44.57 -24.43
N LYS A 290 -5.22 -45.68 -24.94
CA LYS A 290 -4.86 -46.26 -26.23
C LYS A 290 -5.22 -45.33 -27.41
N ASP A 291 -6.32 -44.63 -27.26
CA ASP A 291 -6.84 -43.69 -28.25
C ASP A 291 -7.70 -42.58 -27.60
N LYS A 292 -8.13 -41.63 -28.41
CA LYS A 292 -8.97 -40.51 -27.98
C LYS A 292 -10.37 -40.95 -27.47
N ARG A 293 -10.89 -42.11 -27.88
CA ARG A 293 -12.20 -42.63 -27.40
C ARG A 293 -12.05 -43.14 -25.97
N GLU A 294 -11.01 -43.90 -25.72
CA GLU A 294 -10.67 -44.33 -24.36
C GLU A 294 -10.37 -43.15 -23.42
N GLY A 295 -9.63 -42.14 -23.90
CA GLY A 295 -9.38 -40.93 -23.14
C GLY A 295 -10.66 -40.18 -22.73
N LYS A 296 -11.66 -40.09 -23.63
CA LYS A 296 -12.98 -39.53 -23.30
C LYS A 296 -13.72 -40.36 -22.24
N ARG A 297 -13.66 -41.70 -22.33
CA ARG A 297 -14.29 -42.55 -21.36
C ARG A 297 -13.68 -42.38 -19.96
N ILE A 298 -12.37 -42.36 -19.88
CA ILE A 298 -11.66 -42.09 -18.61
C ILE A 298 -12.04 -40.71 -18.06
N LEU A 299 -12.16 -39.68 -18.89
CA LEU A 299 -12.59 -38.36 -18.47
C LEU A 299 -13.98 -38.34 -17.85
N GLU A 300 -14.93 -39.08 -18.42
CA GLU A 300 -16.29 -39.22 -17.85
C GLU A 300 -16.29 -40.00 -16.53
N GLU A 301 -15.45 -41.03 -16.40
CA GLU A 301 -15.26 -41.74 -15.13
C GLU A 301 -14.68 -40.83 -14.05
N LEU A 302 -13.68 -40.00 -14.39
CA LEU A 302 -13.12 -39.00 -13.47
C LEU A 302 -14.16 -38.00 -13.05
N ARG A 303 -14.96 -37.51 -14.00
CA ARG A 303 -16.05 -36.57 -13.73
C ARG A 303 -17.04 -37.12 -12.72
N ALA A 304 -17.42 -38.40 -12.86
CA ALA A 304 -18.34 -39.09 -11.93
C ALA A 304 -17.72 -39.29 -10.52
N ARG A 305 -16.39 -39.31 -10.39
CA ARG A 305 -15.69 -39.40 -9.09
C ARG A 305 -15.55 -38.05 -8.38
N VAL A 306 -15.48 -36.98 -9.14
CA VAL A 306 -15.29 -35.62 -8.63
C VAL A 306 -16.60 -34.96 -8.22
N LEU A 307 -17.69 -35.25 -8.94
CA LEU A 307 -19.04 -34.71 -8.69
C LEU A 307 -19.86 -35.65 -7.83
#